data_55847f3db837b17087b818ac55e07be1
#
_entry.id   55847f3db837b17087b818ac55e07be1
#
_cell.length_a   1.000
_cell.length_b   1.000
_cell.length_c   1.000
_cell.angle_alpha   90.00
_cell.angle_beta   90.00
_cell.angle_gamma   90.00
#
_symmetry.space_group_name_H-M   'P 1'
#
loop_
_entity.id
_entity.type
_entity.pdbx_description
1 polymer ?
#
loop_
_entity_poly.entity_id
_entity_poly.type
_entity_poly.pdbx_seq_one_letter_code
_entity_poly.pdbx_strand_id
1 'polypeptide(L)'
;MDAGAVAAWMLMQIEREACIYQDDVVDHIIKAGHEELLIENADGNQVLGKGVLAAFRKLTPDNVVWVKPDRYWRFRVAEDEPGRDARG
;
A
#
# COMPACT_ATOMS: atom_id res chain seq x y z
N MET A 1 -6.31 -10.06 12.33
CA MET A 1 -5.74 -9.36 11.15
C MET A 1 -4.24 -9.58 11.11
N ASP A 2 -3.71 -9.91 9.95
CA ASP A 2 -2.27 -10.06 9.74
C ASP A 2 -1.87 -9.32 8.46
N ALA A 3 -0.60 -9.39 8.08
CA ALA A 3 -0.10 -8.69 6.90
C ALA A 3 -0.86 -9.09 5.62
N GLY A 4 -1.18 -10.36 5.47
CA GLY A 4 -1.94 -10.85 4.31
C GLY A 4 -3.35 -10.30 4.26
N ALA A 5 -4.02 -10.21 5.41
CA ALA A 5 -5.37 -9.66 5.49
C ALA A 5 -5.37 -8.16 5.16
N VAL A 6 -4.36 -7.43 5.63
CA VAL A 6 -4.22 -6.00 5.29
C VAL A 6 -4.00 -5.84 3.79
N ALA A 7 -3.12 -6.65 3.20
CA ALA A 7 -2.83 -6.59 1.77
C ALA A 7 -4.10 -6.87 0.95
N ALA A 8 -4.90 -7.86 1.34
CA ALA A 8 -6.15 -8.16 0.66
C ALA A 8 -7.15 -7.00 0.76
N TRP A 9 -7.21 -6.36 1.93
CA TRP A 9 -8.05 -5.18 2.12
C TRP A 9 -7.60 -4.02 1.23
N MET A 10 -6.28 -3.80 1.11
CA MET A 10 -5.73 -2.76 0.24
C MET A 10 -6.15 -2.99 -1.22
N LEU A 11 -6.02 -4.21 -1.70
CA LEU A 11 -6.41 -4.53 -3.08
C LEU A 11 -7.91 -4.29 -3.30
N MET A 12 -8.74 -4.70 -2.33
CA MET A 12 -10.18 -4.47 -2.40
C MET A 12 -10.52 -2.97 -2.49
N GLN A 13 -9.78 -2.12 -1.76
CA GLN A 13 -9.99 -0.66 -1.83
C GLN A 13 -9.60 -0.11 -3.21
N ILE A 14 -8.51 -0.59 -3.79
CA ILE A 14 -8.12 -0.18 -5.14
C ILE A 14 -9.18 -0.59 -6.16
N GLU A 15 -9.74 -1.77 -6.02
CA GLU A 15 -10.80 -2.25 -6.91
C GLU A 15 -12.07 -1.41 -6.80
N ARG A 16 -12.36 -0.88 -5.61
CA ARG A 16 -13.56 -0.06 -5.37
C ARG A 16 -13.35 1.41 -5.71
N GLU A 17 -12.18 1.96 -5.35
CA GLU A 17 -11.93 3.40 -5.37
C GLU A 17 -10.90 3.81 -6.41
N ALA A 18 -10.33 2.86 -7.14
CA ALA A 18 -9.26 3.04 -8.14
C ALA A 18 -7.89 3.36 -7.54
N CYS A 19 -7.80 3.65 -6.25
CA CYS A 19 -6.53 3.89 -5.56
C CYS A 19 -6.68 3.66 -4.05
N ILE A 20 -5.56 3.57 -3.36
CA ILE A 20 -5.52 3.56 -1.89
C ILE A 20 -4.29 4.34 -1.41
N TYR A 21 -4.51 5.31 -0.52
CA TYR A 21 -3.42 6.10 0.06
C TYR A 21 -2.79 5.36 1.24
N GLN A 22 -1.47 5.47 1.37
CA GLN A 22 -0.77 4.82 2.48
C GLN A 22 -1.30 5.28 3.83
N ASP A 23 -1.60 6.57 3.97
CA ASP A 23 -2.11 7.12 5.23
C ASP A 23 -3.44 6.48 5.62
N ASP A 24 -4.28 6.14 4.67
CA ASP A 24 -5.56 5.46 4.94
C ASP A 24 -5.33 4.02 5.42
N VAL A 25 -4.32 3.35 4.86
CA VAL A 25 -3.97 2.00 5.30
C VAL A 25 -3.40 2.04 6.73
N VAL A 26 -2.52 2.99 7.01
CA VAL A 26 -1.96 3.19 8.35
C VAL A 26 -3.08 3.42 9.36
N ASP A 27 -4.02 4.31 9.05
CA ASP A 27 -5.14 4.60 9.91
C ASP A 27 -6.02 3.37 10.17
N HIS A 28 -6.27 2.59 9.12
CA HIS A 28 -7.03 1.34 9.22
C HIS A 28 -6.36 0.35 10.18
N ILE A 29 -5.05 0.22 10.08
CA ILE A 29 -4.27 -0.68 10.94
C ILE A 29 -4.29 -0.20 12.40
N ILE A 30 -4.13 1.10 12.62
CA ILE A 30 -4.17 1.69 13.98
C ILE A 30 -5.54 1.44 14.61
N LYS A 31 -6.61 1.72 13.90
CA LYS A 31 -7.97 1.51 14.40
C LYS A 31 -8.28 0.06 14.70
N ALA A 32 -7.65 -0.85 13.98
CA ALA A 32 -7.80 -2.29 14.21
C ALA A 32 -6.95 -2.80 15.38
N GLY A 33 -6.06 -1.96 15.93
CA GLY A 33 -5.21 -2.33 17.06
C GLY A 33 -4.03 -3.21 16.69
N HIS A 34 -3.53 -3.12 15.46
CA HIS A 34 -2.44 -3.96 14.97
C HIS A 34 -1.21 -3.15 14.57
N GLU A 35 -0.82 -2.21 15.42
CA GLU A 35 0.30 -1.31 15.16
C GLU A 35 1.63 -2.01 14.99
N GLU A 36 1.75 -3.28 15.38
CA GLU A 36 2.94 -4.10 15.15
C GLU A 36 3.21 -4.32 13.65
N LEU A 37 2.23 -4.06 12.80
CA LEU A 37 2.37 -4.14 11.34
C LEU A 37 2.97 -2.88 10.73
N LEU A 38 3.17 -1.85 11.55
CA LEU A 38 3.70 -0.56 11.12
C LEU A 38 5.15 -0.38 11.56
N ILE A 39 5.88 0.49 10.87
CA ILE A 39 7.21 0.92 11.29
C ILE A 39 7.28 2.44 11.25
N GLU A 40 8.26 3.00 11.95
CA GLU A 40 8.53 4.43 11.92
C GLU A 40 9.61 4.70 10.89
N ASN A 41 9.38 5.66 10.00
CA ASN A 41 10.37 6.04 9.01
C ASN A 41 11.38 7.06 9.56
N ALA A 42 12.31 7.51 8.72
CA ALA A 42 13.34 8.44 9.14
C ALA A 42 12.80 9.79 9.62
N ASP A 43 11.60 10.15 9.18
CA ASP A 43 10.94 11.41 9.57
C ASP A 43 10.06 11.27 10.80
N GLY A 44 10.03 10.09 11.42
CA GLY A 44 9.22 9.83 12.59
C GLY A 44 7.75 9.52 12.29
N ASN A 45 7.40 9.28 11.04
CA ASN A 45 6.02 8.96 10.63
C ASN A 45 5.82 7.45 10.58
N GLN A 46 4.62 7.00 10.96
CA GLN A 46 4.27 5.59 10.84
C GLN A 46 3.97 5.25 9.39
N VAL A 47 4.57 4.17 8.91
CA VAL A 47 4.38 3.67 7.55
C VAL A 47 4.20 2.15 7.60
N LEU A 48 3.80 1.54 6.47
CA LEU A 48 3.60 0.10 6.41
C LEU A 48 4.91 -0.65 6.62
N GLY A 49 4.87 -1.67 7.46
CA GLY A 49 6.01 -2.54 7.68
C GLY A 49 6.30 -3.43 6.46
N LYS A 50 7.49 -4.02 6.45
CA LYS A 50 7.94 -4.87 5.33
C LYS A 50 7.01 -6.04 5.05
N GLY A 51 6.41 -6.62 6.09
CA GLY A 51 5.51 -7.75 5.95
C GLY A 51 4.27 -7.40 5.14
N VAL A 52 3.67 -6.24 5.42
CA VAL A 52 2.50 -5.77 4.68
C VAL A 52 2.86 -5.45 3.24
N LEU A 53 3.96 -4.75 3.03
CA LEU A 53 4.41 -4.41 1.67
C LEU A 53 4.72 -5.65 0.85
N ALA A 54 5.37 -6.65 1.44
CA ALA A 54 5.69 -7.91 0.76
C ALA A 54 4.41 -8.68 0.42
N ALA A 55 3.47 -8.77 1.36
CA ALA A 55 2.20 -9.45 1.12
C ALA A 55 1.40 -8.76 0.01
N PHE A 56 1.36 -7.44 0.02
CA PHE A 56 0.67 -6.67 -1.02
C PHE A 56 1.32 -6.86 -2.38
N ARG A 57 2.66 -6.87 -2.43
CA ARG A 57 3.39 -7.09 -3.68
C ARG A 57 3.09 -8.46 -4.28
N LYS A 58 2.93 -9.49 -3.45
CA LYS A 58 2.57 -10.82 -3.92
C LYS A 58 1.19 -10.84 -4.59
N LEU A 59 0.24 -10.08 -4.07
CA LEU A 59 -1.10 -9.97 -4.64
C LEU A 59 -1.12 -9.11 -5.91
N THR A 60 -0.16 -8.20 -6.04
CA THR A 60 -0.16 -7.20 -7.11
C THR A 60 1.21 -7.12 -7.78
N PRO A 61 1.72 -8.25 -8.34
CA PRO A 61 3.09 -8.26 -8.87
C PRO A 61 3.30 -7.34 -10.07
N ASP A 62 2.29 -7.20 -10.94
CA ASP A 62 2.44 -6.47 -12.19
C ASP A 62 1.35 -5.44 -12.46
N ASN A 63 0.31 -5.40 -11.66
CA ASN A 63 -0.89 -4.63 -11.99
C ASN A 63 -1.10 -3.38 -11.13
N VAL A 64 -0.23 -3.11 -10.18
CA VAL A 64 -0.33 -1.94 -9.29
C VAL A 64 1.00 -1.22 -9.25
N VAL A 65 0.95 0.12 -9.21
CA VAL A 65 2.14 0.96 -9.07
C VAL A 65 2.00 1.87 -7.86
N TRP A 66 3.16 2.29 -7.33
CA TRP A 66 3.27 3.21 -6.21
C TRP A 66 3.57 4.62 -6.75
N VAL A 67 2.69 5.57 -6.44
CA VAL A 67 2.87 6.97 -6.83
C VAL A 67 3.51 7.69 -5.65
N LYS A 68 4.84 7.78 -5.66
CA LYS A 68 5.63 8.24 -4.54
C LYS A 68 5.32 9.66 -4.07
N PRO A 69 5.19 10.66 -4.97
CA PRO A 69 4.93 12.03 -4.51
C PRO A 69 3.65 12.16 -3.70
N ASP A 70 2.62 11.42 -4.04
CA ASP A 70 1.31 11.50 -3.41
C ASP A 70 1.03 10.35 -2.43
N ARG A 71 1.95 9.39 -2.33
CA ARG A 71 1.89 8.26 -1.38
C ARG A 71 0.62 7.44 -1.50
N TYR A 72 0.29 7.02 -2.74
CA TYR A 72 -0.81 6.10 -2.95
C TYR A 72 -0.47 5.04 -3.99
N TRP A 73 -1.23 3.96 -3.99
CA TRP A 73 -1.15 2.90 -5.00
C TRP A 73 -2.35 2.99 -5.92
N ARG A 74 -2.15 2.67 -7.19
CA ARG A 74 -3.21 2.59 -8.19
C ARG A 74 -2.91 1.48 -9.17
N PHE A 75 -3.91 1.09 -9.97
CA PHE A 75 -3.65 0.13 -11.03
C PHE A 75 -2.73 0.73 -12.09
N ARG A 76 -1.92 -0.15 -12.66
CA ARG A 76 -1.01 0.20 -13.75
C ARG A 76 -1.80 0.52 -15.02
N VAL A 77 -1.35 1.52 -15.77
CA VAL A 77 -1.89 1.85 -17.09
C VAL A 77 -0.80 1.67 -18.15
N ALA A 78 -1.20 1.65 -19.43
CA ALA A 78 -0.27 1.38 -20.51
C ALA A 78 0.89 2.38 -20.61
N GLU A 79 0.66 3.61 -20.16
CA GLU A 79 1.67 4.68 -20.18
C GLU A 79 2.70 4.59 -19.07
N ASP A 80 2.48 3.73 -18.09
CA ASP A 80 3.44 3.59 -16.98
C ASP A 80 4.71 2.89 -17.46
N GLU A 81 5.84 3.38 -16.96
CA GLU A 81 7.13 2.75 -17.20
C GLU A 81 7.18 1.40 -16.47
N PRO A 82 8.06 0.46 -16.94
CA PRO A 82 8.27 -0.77 -16.21
C PRO A 82 8.72 -0.50 -14.78
N GLY A 83 8.32 -1.37 -13.84
CA GLY A 83 8.66 -1.26 -12.45
C GLY A 83 7.46 -0.91 -11.59
N ARG A 84 7.71 -0.80 -10.28
CA ARG A 84 6.66 -0.59 -9.27
C ARG A 84 6.30 0.88 -9.11
N ASP A 85 7.24 1.78 -9.36
CA ASP A 85 7.05 3.21 -9.11
C ASP A 85 6.49 3.92 -10.32
N ALA A 86 5.59 4.86 -10.07
CA ALA A 86 5.02 5.72 -11.11
C ALA A 86 5.28 7.18 -10.73
N ARG A 87 5.26 8.04 -11.72
CA ARG A 87 5.53 9.47 -11.52
C ARG A 87 4.29 10.29 -11.16
N GLY A 88 3.18 9.65 -11.06
CA GLY A 88 1.96 10.37 -10.73
C GLY A 88 1.12 10.77 -11.94
#